data_21b4cee7b87203557d3422c1baf84be2
#
_entry.id   21b4cee7b87203557d3422c1baf84be2
#
_cell.length_a   1.000
_cell.length_b   1.000
_cell.length_c   1.000
_cell.angle_alpha   90.00
_cell.angle_beta   90.00
_cell.angle_gamma   90.00
#
_symmetry.space_group_name_H-M   'P 1'
#
loop_
_entity.id
_entity.type
_entity.pdbx_description
1 polymer ?
#
loop_
_entity_poly.entity_id
_entity_poly.type
_entity_poly.pdbx_seq_one_letter_code
_entity_poly.pdbx_strand_id
1 'polypeptide(L)'
;DDSIQHSIWAVNDAKTIIRITELFKTLVPVTYIADGHHRAASAAKVRAALGGENSPEGADYFLTTLFPSNQLHIMDYNRLVKDLNGFTDEKFLARIETNFTVEKTIAAFSPAALHEFGMYLNHQWYKLRAKENTFTTDPIGVLDITILSNNLLDPVLNIKDQRTDKRIDFVGGIRGLAELEKRV
;
A
#
# COMPACT_ATOMS: atom_id res chain seq x y z
N ASP A 1 -11.73 9.39 17.45
CA ASP A 1 -11.50 7.99 17.13
C ASP A 1 -10.15 7.55 17.67
N ASP A 2 -10.05 6.30 18.12
CA ASP A 2 -8.81 5.65 18.58
C ASP A 2 -8.05 6.40 19.70
N SER A 3 -8.76 7.20 20.51
CA SER A 3 -8.18 8.03 21.58
C SER A 3 -7.14 9.06 21.09
N ILE A 4 -7.19 9.43 19.80
CA ILE A 4 -6.32 10.44 19.21
C ILE A 4 -7.06 11.77 19.14
N GLN A 5 -6.40 12.84 19.62
CA GLN A 5 -6.87 14.21 19.47
C GLN A 5 -6.28 14.83 18.21
N HIS A 6 -7.16 15.34 17.34
CA HIS A 6 -6.77 16.12 16.16
C HIS A 6 -7.02 17.60 16.44
N SER A 7 -6.01 18.42 16.20
CA SER A 7 -6.10 19.89 16.39
C SER A 7 -5.67 20.59 15.10
N ILE A 8 -6.39 21.66 14.74
CA ILE A 8 -6.13 22.46 13.54
C ILE A 8 -6.04 23.93 13.96
N TRP A 9 -5.01 24.60 13.48
CA TRP A 9 -4.81 26.03 13.66
C TRP A 9 -4.77 26.73 12.31
N ALA A 10 -5.52 27.82 12.15
CA ALA A 10 -5.44 28.67 10.98
C ALA A 10 -4.34 29.73 11.16
N VAL A 11 -3.45 29.84 10.18
CA VAL A 11 -2.41 30.88 10.12
C VAL A 11 -2.88 31.95 9.14
N ASN A 12 -3.26 33.12 9.65
CA ASN A 12 -3.77 34.21 8.84
C ASN A 12 -2.79 35.42 8.76
N ASP A 13 -1.66 35.35 9.47
CA ASP A 13 -0.64 36.42 9.41
C ASP A 13 0.18 36.31 8.10
N ALA A 14 0.12 37.37 7.30
CA ALA A 14 0.77 37.40 6.00
C ALA A 14 2.30 37.18 6.07
N LYS A 15 2.97 37.70 7.10
CA LYS A 15 4.42 37.53 7.26
C LYS A 15 4.77 36.08 7.53
N THR A 16 4.00 35.43 8.36
CA THR A 16 4.18 34.00 8.66
C THR A 16 3.90 33.13 7.44
N ILE A 17 2.86 33.41 6.66
CA ILE A 17 2.53 32.72 5.42
C ILE A 17 3.69 32.84 4.42
N ILE A 18 4.18 34.04 4.17
CA ILE A 18 5.32 34.29 3.28
C ILE A 18 6.54 33.51 3.76
N ARG A 19 6.85 33.58 5.06
CA ARG A 19 7.99 32.86 5.62
C ARG A 19 7.91 31.35 5.44
N ILE A 20 6.75 30.75 5.69
CA ILE A 20 6.52 29.32 5.46
C ILE A 20 6.71 28.99 3.98
N THR A 21 6.10 29.77 3.10
CA THR A 21 6.22 29.56 1.64
C THR A 21 7.67 29.60 1.16
N GLU A 22 8.46 30.56 1.63
CA GLU A 22 9.88 30.66 1.29
C GLU A 22 10.69 29.48 1.82
N LEU A 23 10.42 29.02 3.05
CA LEU A 23 11.10 27.86 3.62
C LEU A 23 10.82 26.60 2.80
N PHE A 24 9.56 26.36 2.42
CA PHE A 24 9.22 25.24 1.56
C PHE A 24 9.91 25.34 0.20
N LYS A 25 9.87 26.52 -0.44
CA LYS A 25 10.49 26.75 -1.73
C LYS A 25 12.00 26.54 -1.73
N THR A 26 12.68 26.86 -0.63
CA THR A 26 14.16 26.84 -0.58
C THR A 26 14.72 25.55 0.03
N LEU A 27 14.01 24.93 0.96
CA LEU A 27 14.53 23.79 1.75
C LEU A 27 13.85 22.46 1.48
N VAL A 28 12.70 22.46 0.79
CA VAL A 28 11.96 21.22 0.49
C VAL A 28 11.99 20.97 -1.02
N PRO A 29 12.99 20.26 -1.52
CA PRO A 29 13.17 20.04 -2.95
C PRO A 29 12.07 19.18 -3.58
N VAL A 30 11.46 18.29 -2.80
CA VAL A 30 10.44 17.33 -3.27
C VAL A 30 9.56 16.89 -2.12
N THR A 31 8.30 16.58 -2.44
CA THR A 31 7.35 15.92 -1.54
C THR A 31 6.87 14.61 -2.17
N TYR A 32 6.62 13.60 -1.35
CA TYR A 32 6.15 12.28 -1.80
C TYR A 32 4.74 12.06 -1.29
N ILE A 33 3.88 11.50 -2.15
CA ILE A 33 2.52 11.14 -1.74
C ILE A 33 2.60 9.84 -0.93
N ALA A 34 2.40 9.93 0.39
CA ALA A 34 2.37 8.77 1.26
C ALA A 34 1.00 8.06 1.22
N ASP A 35 -0.09 8.83 1.11
CA ASP A 35 -1.46 8.34 0.96
C ASP A 35 -2.31 9.35 0.17
N GLY A 36 -3.47 8.90 -0.33
CA GLY A 36 -4.40 9.76 -1.07
C GLY A 36 -4.06 9.94 -2.55
N HIS A 37 -3.38 8.99 -3.18
CA HIS A 37 -3.03 9.02 -4.60
C HIS A 37 -4.22 9.31 -5.52
N HIS A 38 -5.39 8.69 -5.25
CA HIS A 38 -6.60 8.92 -6.05
C HIS A 38 -7.15 10.33 -5.86
N ARG A 39 -7.11 10.90 -4.66
CA ARG A 39 -7.53 12.27 -4.36
C ARG A 39 -6.62 13.27 -5.07
N ALA A 40 -5.32 13.08 -5.01
CA ALA A 40 -4.35 13.92 -5.71
C ALA A 40 -4.53 13.85 -7.24
N ALA A 41 -4.69 12.65 -7.80
CA ALA A 41 -4.93 12.46 -9.22
C ALA A 41 -6.26 13.09 -9.68
N SER A 42 -7.32 13.02 -8.86
CA SER A 42 -8.60 13.66 -9.15
C SER A 42 -8.48 15.19 -9.12
N ALA A 43 -7.79 15.75 -8.15
CA ALA A 43 -7.53 17.20 -8.08
C ALA A 43 -6.75 17.69 -9.30
N ALA A 44 -5.72 16.96 -9.73
CA ALA A 44 -4.97 17.29 -10.94
C ALA A 44 -5.84 17.27 -12.20
N LYS A 45 -6.73 16.28 -12.33
CA LYS A 45 -7.69 16.20 -13.44
C LYS A 45 -8.68 17.37 -13.42
N VAL A 46 -9.22 17.72 -12.27
CA VAL A 46 -10.14 18.86 -12.12
C VAL A 46 -9.44 20.16 -12.52
N ARG A 47 -8.22 20.39 -12.04
CA ARG A 47 -7.43 21.55 -12.46
C ARG A 47 -7.21 21.58 -13.98
N ALA A 48 -6.85 20.45 -14.58
CA ALA A 48 -6.64 20.37 -16.02
C ALA A 48 -7.93 20.66 -16.84
N ALA A 49 -9.09 20.23 -16.33
CA ALA A 49 -10.37 20.43 -16.97
C ALA A 49 -10.93 21.86 -16.79
N LEU A 50 -10.69 22.49 -15.65
CA LEU A 50 -11.19 23.82 -15.30
C LEU A 50 -10.15 24.92 -15.49
N GLY A 51 -8.91 24.56 -15.83
CA GLY A 51 -7.78 25.50 -15.94
C GLY A 51 -7.97 26.54 -17.02
N GLY A 52 -7.43 27.74 -16.79
CA GLY A 52 -7.48 28.88 -17.69
C GLY A 52 -7.83 30.17 -16.94
N GLU A 53 -7.92 31.28 -17.66
CA GLU A 53 -8.18 32.63 -17.07
C GLU A 53 -9.50 32.73 -16.30
N ASN A 54 -10.46 31.84 -16.56
CA ASN A 54 -11.76 31.77 -15.88
C ASN A 54 -11.87 30.59 -14.89
N SER A 55 -10.76 30.06 -14.42
CA SER A 55 -10.77 28.98 -13.42
C SER A 55 -11.42 29.44 -12.12
N PRO A 56 -12.33 28.63 -11.51
CA PRO A 56 -12.88 28.95 -10.20
C PRO A 56 -11.76 29.14 -9.18
N GLU A 57 -11.92 30.12 -8.29
CA GLU A 57 -11.02 30.32 -7.16
C GLU A 57 -10.91 29.01 -6.35
N GLY A 58 -9.72 28.56 -6.08
CA GLY A 58 -9.47 27.30 -5.39
C GLY A 58 -9.24 26.09 -6.27
N ALA A 59 -9.52 26.13 -7.58
CA ALA A 59 -9.23 24.98 -8.49
C ALA A 59 -7.71 24.72 -8.65
N ASP A 60 -6.88 25.70 -8.31
CA ASP A 60 -5.42 25.59 -8.33
C ASP A 60 -4.84 25.02 -7.03
N TYR A 61 -5.65 24.83 -6.01
CA TYR A 61 -5.21 24.43 -4.68
C TYR A 61 -5.69 23.03 -4.34
N PHE A 62 -4.87 22.31 -3.60
CA PHE A 62 -5.16 21.02 -3.05
C PHE A 62 -4.76 20.96 -1.58
N LEU A 63 -5.72 20.66 -0.71
CA LEU A 63 -5.44 20.53 0.72
C LEU A 63 -4.65 19.26 0.97
N THR A 64 -3.50 19.39 1.60
CA THR A 64 -2.63 18.28 1.98
C THR A 64 -2.10 18.44 3.39
N THR A 65 -1.76 17.33 4.03
CA THR A 65 -1.03 17.28 5.30
C THR A 65 0.39 16.82 5.02
N LEU A 66 1.38 17.57 5.50
CA LEU A 66 2.79 17.27 5.29
C LEU A 66 3.42 16.76 6.58
N PHE A 67 4.15 15.69 6.49
CA PHE A 67 4.88 15.09 7.61
C PHE A 67 6.36 14.94 7.25
N PRO A 68 7.28 15.17 8.19
CA PRO A 68 8.67 14.74 8.02
C PRO A 68 8.73 13.23 7.83
N SER A 69 9.58 12.75 6.93
CA SER A 69 9.67 11.32 6.59
C SER A 69 9.99 10.42 7.79
N ASN A 70 10.74 10.94 8.78
CA ASN A 70 11.07 10.22 10.00
C ASN A 70 9.91 10.11 11.02
N GLN A 71 8.77 10.73 10.75
CA GLN A 71 7.53 10.62 11.54
C GLN A 71 6.49 9.70 10.89
N LEU A 72 6.82 9.13 9.73
CA LEU A 72 5.96 8.19 9.04
C LEU A 72 6.49 6.77 9.22
N HIS A 73 5.56 5.83 9.32
CA HIS A 73 5.85 4.40 9.33
C HIS A 73 5.05 3.71 8.24
N ILE A 74 5.76 2.96 7.38
CA ILE A 74 5.12 2.14 6.36
C ILE A 74 4.72 0.83 7.03
N MET A 75 3.42 0.56 7.02
CA MET A 75 2.85 -0.67 7.59
C MET A 75 2.53 -1.68 6.50
N ASP A 76 2.45 -2.95 6.90
CA ASP A 76 1.95 -4.00 6.05
C ASP A 76 0.53 -3.68 5.56
N TYR A 77 0.27 -3.97 4.31
CA TYR A 77 -1.06 -3.87 3.72
C TYR A 77 -1.49 -5.26 3.27
N ASN A 78 -2.06 -6.02 4.21
CA ASN A 78 -2.34 -7.43 4.05
C ASN A 78 -3.52 -7.66 3.11
N ARG A 79 -3.50 -8.77 2.38
CA ARG A 79 -4.56 -9.22 1.48
C ARG A 79 -5.27 -10.42 2.08
N LEU A 80 -6.59 -10.37 2.08
CA LEU A 80 -7.45 -11.49 2.35
C LEU A 80 -8.04 -11.98 1.05
N VAL A 81 -7.93 -13.27 0.77
CA VAL A 81 -8.50 -13.89 -0.42
C VAL A 81 -9.55 -14.92 -0.01
N LYS A 82 -10.74 -14.85 -0.58
CA LYS A 82 -11.90 -15.64 -0.16
C LYS A 82 -11.86 -17.11 -0.59
N ASP A 83 -11.11 -17.41 -1.65
CA ASP A 83 -11.04 -18.76 -2.19
C ASP A 83 -9.69 -19.01 -2.88
N LEU A 84 -9.37 -20.27 -3.11
CA LEU A 84 -8.15 -20.73 -3.76
C LEU A 84 -8.31 -20.98 -5.26
N ASN A 85 -9.25 -20.31 -5.93
CA ASN A 85 -9.52 -20.48 -7.36
C ASN A 85 -9.79 -21.95 -7.74
N GLY A 86 -10.50 -22.68 -6.88
CA GLY A 86 -10.84 -24.09 -7.07
C GLY A 86 -9.72 -25.10 -6.78
N PHE A 87 -8.57 -24.66 -6.28
CA PHE A 87 -7.52 -25.57 -5.82
C PHE A 87 -7.81 -26.09 -4.41
N THR A 88 -7.37 -27.33 -4.12
CA THR A 88 -7.18 -27.78 -2.74
C THR A 88 -5.93 -27.13 -2.15
N ASP A 89 -5.79 -27.13 -0.82
CA ASP A 89 -4.62 -26.56 -0.14
C ASP A 89 -3.30 -27.14 -0.68
N GLU A 90 -3.23 -28.46 -0.88
CA GLU A 90 -2.03 -29.13 -1.38
C GLU A 90 -1.68 -28.67 -2.81
N LYS A 91 -2.70 -28.58 -3.68
CA LYS A 91 -2.50 -28.15 -5.07
C LYS A 91 -2.11 -26.66 -5.11
N PHE A 92 -2.69 -25.85 -4.25
CA PHE A 92 -2.34 -24.44 -4.14
C PHE A 92 -0.90 -24.27 -3.68
N LEU A 93 -0.48 -24.97 -2.60
CA LEU A 93 0.89 -24.96 -2.11
C LEU A 93 1.88 -25.40 -3.19
N ALA A 94 1.60 -26.51 -3.88
CA ALA A 94 2.44 -26.98 -4.97
C ALA A 94 2.56 -25.97 -6.13
N ARG A 95 1.50 -25.18 -6.40
CA ARG A 95 1.53 -24.14 -7.42
C ARG A 95 2.40 -22.97 -7.04
N ILE A 96 2.30 -22.50 -5.80
CA ILE A 96 3.11 -21.35 -5.34
C ILE A 96 4.58 -21.73 -5.18
N GLU A 97 4.90 -22.99 -4.90
CA GLU A 97 6.29 -23.48 -4.87
C GLU A 97 7.03 -23.33 -6.19
N THR A 98 6.34 -23.10 -7.30
CA THR A 98 7.00 -22.78 -8.58
C THR A 98 7.82 -21.49 -8.47
N ASN A 99 7.25 -20.46 -7.84
CA ASN A 99 7.83 -19.11 -7.79
C ASN A 99 8.36 -18.72 -6.39
N PHE A 100 8.00 -19.48 -5.35
CA PHE A 100 8.41 -19.21 -3.97
C PHE A 100 9.03 -20.44 -3.34
N THR A 101 9.90 -20.23 -2.35
CA THR A 101 10.14 -21.24 -1.32
C THR A 101 9.03 -21.11 -0.29
N VAL A 102 8.54 -22.25 0.23
CA VAL A 102 7.41 -22.31 1.16
C VAL A 102 7.84 -23.07 2.40
N GLU A 103 7.81 -22.43 3.56
CA GLU A 103 8.18 -23.02 4.84
C GLU A 103 7.03 -22.87 5.83
N LYS A 104 6.64 -23.95 6.52
CA LYS A 104 5.69 -23.85 7.63
C LYS A 104 6.34 -23.18 8.83
N THR A 105 5.62 -22.30 9.49
CA THR A 105 6.06 -21.66 10.73
C THR A 105 5.18 -22.09 11.89
N ILE A 106 5.76 -22.16 13.10
CA ILE A 106 5.05 -22.56 14.32
C ILE A 106 4.14 -21.42 14.82
N ALA A 107 4.54 -20.18 14.56
CA ALA A 107 3.83 -18.98 15.00
C ALA A 107 3.55 -18.05 13.80
N ALA A 108 2.71 -17.05 14.04
CA ALA A 108 2.45 -15.97 13.10
C ALA A 108 3.78 -15.37 12.59
N PHE A 109 3.89 -15.20 11.28
CA PHE A 109 5.11 -14.73 10.64
C PHE A 109 4.89 -13.34 10.01
N SER A 110 5.70 -12.37 10.44
CA SER A 110 5.82 -11.07 9.80
C SER A 110 7.14 -11.01 9.03
N PRO A 111 7.13 -10.63 7.73
CA PRO A 111 8.35 -10.49 6.94
C PRO A 111 9.33 -9.51 7.56
N ALA A 112 10.61 -9.86 7.60
CA ALA A 112 11.69 -9.02 8.11
C ALA A 112 12.68 -8.60 7.02
N ALA A 113 12.56 -9.16 5.82
CA ALA A 113 13.42 -8.89 4.69
C ALA A 113 12.61 -8.70 3.41
N LEU A 114 13.22 -8.06 2.41
CA LEU A 114 12.62 -7.92 1.08
C LEU A 114 12.35 -9.30 0.46
N HIS A 115 11.27 -9.36 -0.31
CA HIS A 115 10.82 -10.56 -1.05
C HIS A 115 10.38 -11.72 -0.15
N GLU A 116 10.12 -11.44 1.12
CA GLU A 116 9.49 -12.36 2.06
C GLU A 116 8.02 -12.00 2.25
N PHE A 117 7.18 -13.02 2.46
CA PHE A 117 5.75 -12.86 2.70
C PHE A 117 5.30 -13.83 3.79
N GLY A 118 4.41 -13.37 4.66
CA GLY A 118 3.67 -14.25 5.56
C GLY A 118 2.35 -14.66 4.90
N MET A 119 2.03 -15.94 4.94
CA MET A 119 0.77 -16.47 4.45
C MET A 119 0.09 -17.31 5.53
N TYR A 120 -1.18 -17.03 5.78
CA TYR A 120 -2.03 -17.82 6.65
C TYR A 120 -3.04 -18.58 5.81
N LEU A 121 -3.03 -19.91 5.91
CA LEU A 121 -3.89 -20.80 5.16
C LEU A 121 -4.32 -21.97 6.06
N ASN A 122 -5.62 -22.17 6.19
CA ASN A 122 -6.20 -23.31 6.91
C ASN A 122 -5.55 -23.55 8.29
N HIS A 123 -5.56 -22.52 9.13
CA HIS A 123 -5.00 -22.50 10.49
C HIS A 123 -3.49 -22.73 10.58
N GLN A 124 -2.75 -22.58 9.46
CA GLN A 124 -1.31 -22.72 9.42
C GLN A 124 -0.65 -21.49 8.83
N TRP A 125 0.39 -21.00 9.51
CA TRP A 125 1.27 -19.96 8.98
C TRP A 125 2.38 -20.55 8.11
N TYR A 126 2.70 -19.81 7.06
CA TYR A 126 3.79 -20.13 6.13
C TYR A 126 4.63 -18.87 5.90
N LYS A 127 5.93 -19.07 5.83
CA LYS A 127 6.88 -18.12 5.29
C LYS A 127 7.08 -18.43 3.81
N LEU A 128 6.85 -17.43 2.97
CA LEU A 128 7.15 -17.49 1.55
C LEU A 128 8.35 -16.59 1.25
N ARG A 129 9.22 -17.03 0.36
CA ARG A 129 10.29 -16.19 -0.18
C ARG A 129 10.31 -16.34 -1.70
N ALA A 130 10.24 -15.21 -2.42
CA ALA A 130 10.32 -15.21 -3.87
C ALA A 130 11.67 -15.79 -4.33
N LYS A 131 11.62 -16.69 -5.31
CA LYS A 131 12.83 -17.27 -5.90
C LYS A 131 13.51 -16.24 -6.79
N GLU A 132 14.82 -16.33 -6.89
CA GLU A 132 15.58 -15.56 -7.87
C GLU A 132 15.03 -15.82 -9.28
N ASN A 133 15.07 -14.79 -10.14
CA ASN A 133 14.50 -14.79 -11.49
C ASN A 133 12.97 -14.85 -11.61
N THR A 134 12.21 -14.72 -10.50
CA THR A 134 10.76 -14.58 -10.54
C THR A 134 10.29 -13.12 -10.51
N PHE A 135 11.21 -12.20 -10.44
CA PHE A 135 10.98 -10.74 -10.46
C PHE A 135 12.13 -10.00 -11.15
N THR A 136 11.87 -8.78 -11.58
CA THR A 136 12.86 -7.90 -12.21
C THR A 136 13.42 -6.90 -11.20
N THR A 137 14.61 -6.37 -11.48
CA THR A 137 15.32 -5.43 -10.60
C THR A 137 15.00 -3.95 -10.88
N ASP A 138 14.07 -3.68 -11.80
CA ASP A 138 13.59 -2.32 -12.04
C ASP A 138 12.78 -1.80 -10.84
N PRO A 139 12.59 -0.47 -10.69
CA PRO A 139 11.96 0.12 -9.51
C PRO A 139 10.54 -0.35 -9.19
N ILE A 140 9.82 -0.91 -10.15
CA ILE A 140 8.46 -1.44 -9.95
C ILE A 140 8.49 -2.95 -9.78
N GLY A 141 9.27 -3.67 -10.58
CA GLY A 141 9.35 -5.12 -10.56
C GLY A 141 9.91 -5.69 -9.26
N VAL A 142 10.78 -4.94 -8.59
CA VAL A 142 11.40 -5.33 -7.30
C VAL A 142 10.46 -5.18 -6.11
N LEU A 143 9.31 -4.50 -6.26
CA LEU A 143 8.38 -4.28 -5.16
C LEU A 143 7.67 -5.57 -4.76
N ASP A 144 7.60 -5.86 -3.48
CA ASP A 144 6.95 -7.05 -2.93
C ASP A 144 5.50 -7.17 -3.40
N ILE A 145 4.77 -6.06 -3.52
CA ILE A 145 3.41 -6.07 -4.05
C ILE A 145 3.35 -6.50 -5.53
N THR A 146 4.33 -6.10 -6.33
CA THR A 146 4.42 -6.49 -7.75
C THR A 146 4.77 -7.97 -7.86
N ILE A 147 5.73 -8.43 -7.06
CA ILE A 147 6.14 -9.83 -6.98
C ILE A 147 4.95 -10.71 -6.60
N LEU A 148 4.22 -10.36 -5.55
CA LEU A 148 3.04 -11.08 -5.11
C LEU A 148 1.95 -11.13 -6.19
N SER A 149 1.71 -10.00 -6.85
CA SER A 149 0.72 -9.91 -7.94
C SER A 149 1.07 -10.81 -9.10
N ASN A 150 2.31 -10.73 -9.59
CA ASN A 150 2.75 -11.41 -10.81
C ASN A 150 3.02 -12.90 -10.62
N ASN A 151 3.29 -13.35 -9.40
CA ASN A 151 3.70 -14.72 -9.11
C ASN A 151 2.65 -15.55 -8.37
N LEU A 152 1.65 -14.89 -7.74
CA LEU A 152 0.63 -15.59 -6.96
C LEU A 152 -0.79 -15.12 -7.31
N LEU A 153 -1.10 -13.83 -7.15
CA LEU A 153 -2.47 -13.35 -7.24
C LEU A 153 -3.06 -13.54 -8.65
N ASP A 154 -2.34 -13.14 -9.68
CA ASP A 154 -2.81 -13.31 -11.07
C ASP A 154 -2.65 -14.77 -11.54
N PRO A 155 -1.45 -15.40 -11.59
CA PRO A 155 -1.29 -16.68 -12.26
C PRO A 155 -1.89 -17.87 -11.48
N VAL A 156 -2.02 -17.80 -10.17
CA VAL A 156 -2.55 -18.89 -9.34
C VAL A 156 -3.99 -18.64 -8.93
N LEU A 157 -4.29 -17.46 -8.41
CA LEU A 157 -5.62 -17.12 -7.90
C LEU A 157 -6.51 -16.45 -8.94
N ASN A 158 -5.98 -16.13 -10.14
CA ASN A 158 -6.67 -15.42 -11.22
C ASN A 158 -7.27 -14.08 -10.78
N ILE A 159 -6.59 -13.38 -9.86
CA ILE A 159 -6.93 -12.03 -9.41
C ILE A 159 -6.08 -11.04 -10.20
N LYS A 160 -6.61 -10.56 -11.33
CA LYS A 160 -5.89 -9.68 -12.26
C LYS A 160 -5.88 -8.22 -11.82
N ASP A 161 -6.96 -7.75 -11.25
CA ASP A 161 -7.06 -6.38 -10.71
C ASP A 161 -7.58 -6.41 -9.28
N GLN A 162 -6.67 -6.23 -8.34
CA GLN A 162 -6.96 -6.23 -6.91
C GLN A 162 -7.94 -5.13 -6.47
N ARG A 163 -8.17 -4.09 -7.29
CA ARG A 163 -9.08 -2.97 -6.98
C ARG A 163 -10.54 -3.31 -7.26
N THR A 164 -10.78 -4.24 -8.16
CA THR A 164 -12.13 -4.55 -8.69
C THR A 164 -12.58 -5.97 -8.42
N ASP A 165 -11.66 -6.90 -8.14
CA ASP A 165 -12.00 -8.29 -7.84
C ASP A 165 -12.62 -8.40 -6.44
N LYS A 166 -13.83 -8.96 -6.36
CA LYS A 166 -14.59 -9.09 -5.11
C LYS A 166 -14.11 -10.23 -4.22
N ARG A 167 -13.18 -11.04 -4.68
CA ARG A 167 -12.59 -12.15 -3.91
C ARG A 167 -11.42 -11.70 -3.05
N ILE A 168 -10.91 -10.48 -3.26
CA ILE A 168 -9.83 -9.92 -2.45
C ILE A 168 -10.34 -8.76 -1.58
N ASP A 169 -9.86 -8.71 -0.35
CA ASP A 169 -10.07 -7.63 0.60
C ASP A 169 -8.74 -7.26 1.25
N PHE A 170 -8.71 -6.17 2.01
CA PHE A 170 -7.49 -5.61 2.56
C PHE A 170 -7.59 -5.39 4.07
N VAL A 171 -6.48 -5.64 4.77
CA VAL A 171 -6.35 -5.40 6.22
C VAL A 171 -5.06 -4.61 6.48
N GLY A 172 -5.20 -3.39 6.98
CA GLY A 172 -4.05 -2.58 7.37
C GLY A 172 -3.27 -3.21 8.52
N GLY A 173 -1.94 -3.13 8.45
CA GLY A 173 -1.03 -3.73 9.41
C GLY A 173 -1.18 -3.25 10.85
N ILE A 174 -1.79 -2.08 11.07
CA ILE A 174 -2.12 -1.57 12.41
C ILE A 174 -2.99 -2.54 13.23
N ARG A 175 -3.76 -3.41 12.57
CA ARG A 175 -4.62 -4.40 13.23
C ARG A 175 -3.86 -5.65 13.69
N GLY A 176 -2.60 -5.80 13.29
CA GLY A 176 -1.76 -6.94 13.63
C GLY A 176 -2.15 -8.24 12.90
N LEU A 177 -1.32 -9.27 13.09
CA LEU A 177 -1.50 -10.58 12.43
C LEU A 177 -2.70 -11.38 12.98
N ALA A 178 -3.05 -11.18 14.25
CA ALA A 178 -4.21 -11.84 14.86
C ALA A 178 -5.55 -11.48 14.17
N GLU A 179 -5.64 -10.30 13.55
CA GLU A 179 -6.81 -9.95 12.76
C GLU A 179 -6.92 -10.78 11.48
N LEU A 180 -5.81 -11.21 10.91
CA LEU A 180 -5.79 -12.12 9.75
C LEU A 180 -6.30 -13.50 10.14
N GLU A 181 -5.81 -14.05 11.27
CA GLU A 181 -6.26 -15.34 11.80
C GLU A 181 -7.77 -15.37 12.11
N LYS A 182 -8.30 -14.23 12.56
CA LYS A 182 -9.73 -14.09 12.88
C LYS A 182 -10.62 -14.05 11.64
N ARG A 183 -10.10 -13.58 10.50
CA ARG A 183 -10.88 -13.36 9.27
C ARG A 183 -10.80 -14.53 8.30
N VAL A 184 -9.87 -15.42 8.48
CA VAL A 184 -9.68 -16.66 7.73
C VAL A 184 -10.19 -17.84 8.52
#